data_b56a424c6c2dea386c5e8f11c9dcd3de
#
_entry.id   b56a424c6c2dea386c5e8f11c9dcd3de
#
_cell.length_a   1.000
_cell.length_b   1.000
_cell.length_c   1.000
_cell.angle_alpha   90.00
_cell.angle_beta   90.00
_cell.angle_gamma   90.00
#
_symmetry.space_group_name_H-M   'P 1'
#
loop_
_entity.id
_entity.type
_entity.pdbx_description
1 polymer ?
#
loop_
_entity_poly.entity_id
_entity_poly.type
_entity_poly.pdbx_seq_one_letter_code
_entity_poly.pdbx_strand_id
1 'polypeptide(L)'
;MKDFKWYILKTKTNCEERAKQMIEELIKAKKLEGQIGKILIPEKDVIQVVKGKKVTRLKKIYPGYVFVQMRLNDKLSYIVKNVTNVIHFIGNRFQPLEVPKEQFDVIGRQIEESSSNPQAQISFSEGESVMIIDGPFKNFNGTVEEVNQEKGRVKVFVSIFGRPTPVEFDFAQVHKEN
;
A
#
# COMPACT_ATOMS: atom_id res chain seq x y z
N MET A 1 -5.20 19.72 -27.06
CA MET A 1 -4.36 19.78 -25.84
C MET A 1 -4.02 18.34 -25.44
N LYS A 2 -2.75 18.01 -25.26
CA LYS A 2 -2.42 16.67 -24.73
C LYS A 2 -2.83 16.63 -23.27
N ASP A 3 -3.68 15.68 -22.89
CA ASP A 3 -4.16 15.54 -21.52
C ASP A 3 -3.08 14.98 -20.60
N PHE A 4 -3.20 15.25 -19.32
CA PHE A 4 -2.34 14.65 -18.32
C PHE A 4 -2.64 13.15 -18.23
N LYS A 5 -1.60 12.34 -18.39
CA LYS A 5 -1.68 10.89 -18.31
C LYS A 5 -0.75 10.37 -17.22
N TRP A 6 -1.06 9.23 -16.66
CA TRP A 6 -0.25 8.60 -15.64
C TRP A 6 0.79 7.68 -16.25
N TYR A 7 2.00 7.77 -15.75
CA TYR A 7 3.15 6.92 -16.11
C TYR A 7 3.81 6.38 -14.86
N ILE A 8 4.50 5.26 -14.99
CA ILE A 8 5.22 4.64 -13.90
C ILE A 8 6.72 4.78 -14.15
N LEU A 9 7.42 5.28 -13.14
CA LEU A 9 8.87 5.33 -13.11
C LEU A 9 9.41 4.19 -12.25
N LYS A 10 10.37 3.45 -12.78
CA LYS A 10 11.21 2.55 -11.99
C LYS A 10 12.32 3.37 -11.35
N THR A 11 12.45 3.28 -10.05
CA THR A 11 13.49 3.92 -9.26
C THR A 11 14.36 2.89 -8.55
N LYS A 12 15.48 3.32 -8.01
CA LYS A 12 16.21 2.50 -7.05
C LYS A 12 15.35 2.27 -5.80
N THR A 13 15.35 1.04 -5.30
CA THR A 13 14.59 0.67 -4.11
C THR A 13 15.04 1.49 -2.91
N ASN A 14 14.11 1.95 -2.09
CA ASN A 14 14.29 2.88 -0.97
C ASN A 14 14.77 4.29 -1.36
N CYS A 15 14.76 4.63 -2.65
CA CYS A 15 15.09 5.97 -3.14
C CYS A 15 13.88 6.67 -3.79
N GLU A 16 12.67 6.14 -3.63
CA GLU A 16 11.46 6.65 -4.26
C GLU A 16 11.14 8.08 -3.80
N GLU A 17 11.21 8.36 -2.49
CA GLU A 17 11.01 9.70 -1.93
C GLU A 17 12.05 10.68 -2.48
N ARG A 18 13.29 10.27 -2.55
CA ARG A 18 14.39 11.07 -3.08
C ARG A 18 14.19 11.38 -4.56
N ALA A 19 13.75 10.38 -5.34
CA ALA A 19 13.43 10.56 -6.76
C ALA A 19 12.26 11.52 -6.93
N LYS A 20 11.19 11.39 -6.15
CA LYS A 20 10.05 12.31 -6.12
C LYS A 20 10.50 13.74 -5.84
N GLN A 21 11.24 13.95 -4.77
CA GLN A 21 11.74 15.27 -4.38
C GLN A 21 12.59 15.91 -5.50
N MET A 22 13.48 15.14 -6.11
CA MET A 22 14.31 15.65 -7.22
C MET A 22 13.50 16.01 -8.46
N ILE A 23 12.42 15.28 -8.74
CA ILE A 23 11.51 15.63 -9.84
C ILE A 23 10.75 16.92 -9.49
N GLU A 24 10.27 17.07 -8.25
CA GLU A 24 9.58 18.28 -7.79
C GLU A 24 10.49 19.52 -7.84
N GLU A 25 11.73 19.39 -7.42
CA GLU A 25 12.74 20.47 -7.54
C GLU A 25 12.99 20.84 -9.01
N LEU A 26 13.07 19.84 -9.87
CA LEU A 26 13.27 20.05 -11.31
C LEU A 26 12.05 20.72 -11.97
N ILE A 27 10.83 20.39 -11.53
CA ILE A 27 9.60 21.06 -11.98
C ILE A 27 9.69 22.56 -11.67
N LYS A 28 10.05 22.90 -10.43
CA LYS A 28 10.20 24.30 -9.98
C LYS A 28 11.33 25.02 -10.73
N ALA A 29 12.50 24.40 -10.82
CA ALA A 29 13.68 24.99 -11.48
C ALA A 29 13.49 25.25 -12.96
N LYS A 30 12.77 24.38 -13.68
CA LYS A 30 12.53 24.46 -15.12
C LYS A 30 11.15 24.97 -15.50
N LYS A 31 10.34 25.39 -14.53
CA LYS A 31 8.96 25.89 -14.73
C LYS A 31 8.11 24.90 -15.54
N LEU A 32 8.09 23.64 -15.09
CA LEU A 32 7.39 22.53 -15.77
C LEU A 32 6.03 22.20 -15.16
N GLU A 33 5.48 23.07 -14.30
CA GLU A 33 4.19 22.87 -13.59
C GLU A 33 3.02 22.63 -14.57
N GLY A 34 3.10 23.19 -15.76
CA GLY A 34 2.11 22.95 -16.83
C GLY A 34 2.29 21.64 -17.60
N GLN A 35 3.36 20.88 -17.36
CA GLN A 35 3.70 19.66 -18.08
C GLN A 35 3.77 18.42 -17.17
N ILE A 36 4.17 18.59 -15.92
CA ILE A 36 4.17 17.54 -14.89
C ILE A 36 3.16 17.97 -13.82
N GLY A 37 2.24 17.09 -13.50
CA GLY A 37 1.22 17.27 -12.48
C GLY A 37 1.61 16.59 -11.16
N LYS A 38 0.79 15.67 -10.73
CA LYS A 38 0.95 14.96 -9.45
C LYS A 38 2.03 13.86 -9.54
N ILE A 39 2.75 13.67 -8.43
CA ILE A 39 3.69 12.57 -8.24
C ILE A 39 3.25 11.81 -7.00
N LEU A 40 3.06 10.51 -7.13
CA LEU A 40 2.58 9.64 -6.07
C LEU A 40 3.51 8.45 -5.87
N ILE A 41 3.79 8.16 -4.61
CA ILE A 41 4.41 6.91 -4.19
C ILE A 41 3.29 6.08 -3.58
N PRO A 42 3.01 4.87 -4.11
CA PRO A 42 1.93 4.04 -3.58
C PRO A 42 2.34 3.43 -2.25
N GLU A 43 1.88 4.04 -1.17
CA GLU A 43 2.15 3.66 0.21
C GLU A 43 0.84 3.39 0.94
N LYS A 44 0.88 2.52 1.93
CA LYS A 44 -0.22 2.28 2.85
C LYS A 44 0.25 2.33 4.28
N ASP A 45 -0.61 2.79 5.15
CA ASP A 45 -0.38 2.73 6.58
C ASP A 45 -0.49 1.28 7.06
N VAL A 46 0.52 0.82 7.77
CA VAL A 46 0.54 -0.48 8.43
C VAL A 46 0.79 -0.27 9.91
N ILE A 47 -0.11 -0.80 10.72
CA ILE A 47 0.08 -0.78 12.16
C ILE A 47 1.00 -1.94 12.53
N GLN A 48 2.12 -1.61 13.15
CA GLN A 48 3.04 -2.58 13.74
C GLN A 48 3.06 -2.41 15.26
N VAL A 49 3.06 -3.53 15.97
CA VAL A 49 3.27 -3.52 17.41
C VAL A 49 4.76 -3.66 17.68
N VAL A 50 5.40 -2.60 18.14
CA VAL A 50 6.81 -2.59 18.53
C VAL A 50 6.88 -2.36 20.02
N LYS A 51 7.46 -3.33 20.76
CA LYS A 51 7.59 -3.27 22.24
C LYS A 51 6.28 -2.96 22.97
N GLY A 52 5.17 -3.57 22.52
CA GLY A 52 3.84 -3.38 23.12
C GLY A 52 3.14 -2.07 22.78
N LYS A 53 3.73 -1.23 21.93
CA LYS A 53 3.11 0.00 21.44
C LYS A 53 2.73 -0.13 19.96
N LYS A 54 1.54 0.32 19.61
CA LYS A 54 1.12 0.45 18.21
C LYS A 54 1.88 1.60 17.56
N VAL A 55 2.59 1.30 16.50
CA VAL A 55 3.29 2.30 15.67
C VAL A 55 2.76 2.20 14.25
N THR A 56 2.20 3.28 13.76
CA THR A 56 1.81 3.37 12.35
C THR A 56 3.06 3.61 11.51
N ARG A 57 3.30 2.75 10.53
CA ARG A 57 4.39 2.90 9.58
C ARG A 57 3.85 2.88 8.17
N LEU A 58 4.36 3.76 7.33
CA LEU A 58 4.13 3.73 5.89
C LEU A 58 4.88 2.54 5.27
N LYS A 59 4.14 1.67 4.62
CA LYS A 59 4.68 0.55 3.84
C LYS A 59 4.40 0.78 2.37
N LYS A 60 5.42 0.72 1.55
CA LYS A 60 5.29 0.84 0.09
C LYS A 60 4.53 -0.36 -0.46
N ILE A 61 3.48 -0.10 -1.22
CA ILE A 61 2.69 -1.15 -1.90
C ILE A 61 3.50 -1.71 -3.06
N TYR A 62 4.19 -0.82 -3.79
CA TYR A 62 5.06 -1.17 -4.92
C TYR A 62 6.44 -0.54 -4.72
N PRO A 63 7.38 -1.23 -4.01
CA PRO A 63 8.73 -0.73 -3.80
C PRO A 63 9.48 -0.53 -5.12
N GLY A 64 10.15 0.60 -5.25
CA GLY A 64 10.91 0.96 -6.45
C GLY A 64 10.07 1.50 -7.60
N TYR A 65 8.81 1.90 -7.34
CA TYR A 65 7.94 2.50 -8.34
C TYR A 65 7.38 3.83 -7.86
N VAL A 66 7.35 4.81 -8.77
CA VAL A 66 6.77 6.13 -8.56
C VAL A 66 5.80 6.42 -9.70
N PHE A 67 4.60 6.85 -9.36
CA PHE A 67 3.60 7.25 -10.33
C PHE A 67 3.72 8.75 -10.60
N VAL A 68 3.76 9.13 -11.84
CA VAL A 68 3.86 10.52 -12.26
C VAL A 68 2.80 10.85 -13.30
N GLN A 69 2.08 11.93 -13.06
CA GLN A 69 1.11 12.48 -13.99
C GLN A 69 1.78 13.53 -14.84
N MET A 70 1.83 13.34 -16.16
CA MET A 70 2.49 14.28 -17.04
C MET A 70 1.91 14.32 -18.47
N ARG A 71 2.17 15.40 -19.16
CA ARG A 71 1.97 15.53 -20.61
C ARG A 71 3.24 15.09 -21.31
N LEU A 72 3.36 13.79 -21.57
CA LEU A 72 4.60 13.21 -22.08
C LEU A 72 4.95 13.77 -23.46
N ASN A 73 6.20 14.20 -23.60
CA ASN A 73 6.87 14.50 -24.85
C ASN A 73 8.33 14.04 -24.76
N ASP A 74 9.03 13.98 -25.89
CA ASP A 74 10.39 13.45 -25.94
C ASP A 74 11.36 14.19 -25.03
N LYS A 75 11.25 15.53 -25.00
CA LYS A 75 12.07 16.40 -24.16
C LYS A 75 11.83 16.12 -22.67
N LEU A 76 10.56 16.00 -22.27
CA LEU A 76 10.18 15.75 -20.88
C LEU A 76 10.57 14.34 -20.46
N SER A 77 10.35 13.35 -21.32
CA SER A 77 10.78 11.97 -21.11
C SER A 77 12.28 11.89 -20.86
N TYR A 78 13.08 12.57 -21.67
CA TYR A 78 14.52 12.63 -21.49
C TYR A 78 14.92 13.28 -20.17
N ILE A 79 14.30 14.40 -19.82
CA ILE A 79 14.58 15.13 -18.58
C ILE A 79 14.28 14.25 -17.35
N VAL A 80 13.09 13.66 -17.28
CA VAL A 80 12.66 12.84 -16.13
C VAL A 80 13.48 11.56 -16.01
N LYS A 81 13.82 10.94 -17.12
CA LYS A 81 14.64 9.73 -17.16
C LYS A 81 16.07 9.95 -16.63
N ASN A 82 16.60 11.15 -16.75
CA ASN A 82 17.93 11.53 -16.26
C ASN A 82 17.94 12.03 -14.81
N VAL A 83 16.80 12.03 -14.12
CA VAL A 83 16.75 12.38 -12.71
C VAL A 83 17.49 11.32 -11.88
N THR A 84 18.25 11.77 -10.91
CA THR A 84 18.98 10.88 -9.99
C THR A 84 18.01 9.92 -9.29
N ASN A 85 18.39 8.65 -9.20
CA ASN A 85 17.61 7.53 -8.67
C ASN A 85 16.45 7.04 -9.55
N VAL A 86 16.14 7.69 -10.66
CA VAL A 86 15.24 7.15 -11.69
C VAL A 86 16.05 6.22 -12.60
N ILE A 87 15.53 5.02 -12.86
CA ILE A 87 16.19 4.04 -13.73
C ILE A 87 15.61 4.14 -15.14
N HIS A 88 14.30 4.02 -15.28
CA HIS A 88 13.59 4.15 -16.56
C HIS A 88 12.07 4.29 -16.34
N PHE A 89 11.34 4.66 -17.37
CA PHE A 89 9.89 4.48 -17.41
C PHE A 89 9.53 3.01 -17.61
N ILE A 90 8.46 2.57 -16.99
CA ILE A 90 7.87 1.27 -17.32
C ILE A 90 7.23 1.35 -18.71
N GLY A 91 7.49 0.36 -19.54
CA GLY A 91 7.00 0.28 -20.90
C GLY A 91 8.09 -0.18 -21.87
N ASN A 92 7.89 0.09 -23.15
CA ASN A 92 8.88 -0.18 -24.18
C ASN A 92 10.01 0.84 -24.14
N ARG A 93 11.16 0.45 -24.66
CA ARG A 93 12.38 1.30 -24.72
C ARG A 93 12.13 2.67 -25.35
N PHE A 94 11.15 2.78 -26.25
CA PHE A 94 10.83 3.98 -27.01
C PHE A 94 9.54 4.67 -26.57
N GLN A 95 8.63 3.94 -25.87
CA GLN A 95 7.36 4.48 -25.44
C GLN A 95 7.08 4.05 -24.00
N PRO A 96 7.04 5.00 -23.05
CA PRO A 96 6.52 4.77 -21.73
C PRO A 96 5.09 4.26 -21.77
N LEU A 97 4.79 3.26 -20.95
CA LEU A 97 3.44 2.71 -20.83
C LEU A 97 2.55 3.69 -20.07
N GLU A 98 1.47 4.09 -20.71
CA GLU A 98 0.42 4.86 -20.06
C GLU A 98 -0.38 3.95 -19.14
N VAL A 99 -0.60 4.39 -17.91
CA VAL A 99 -1.48 3.70 -16.96
C VAL A 99 -2.91 4.14 -17.25
N PRO A 100 -3.81 3.24 -17.65
CA PRO A 100 -5.22 3.57 -17.82
C PRO A 100 -5.81 4.14 -16.53
N LYS A 101 -6.71 5.11 -16.67
CA LYS A 101 -7.33 5.79 -15.53
C LYS A 101 -8.02 4.81 -14.59
N GLU A 102 -8.66 3.79 -15.14
CA GLU A 102 -9.36 2.74 -14.39
C GLU A 102 -8.39 1.95 -13.50
N GLN A 103 -7.19 1.63 -14.00
CA GLN A 103 -6.15 0.96 -13.21
C GLN A 103 -5.56 1.88 -12.14
N PHE A 104 -5.40 3.15 -12.48
CA PHE A 104 -4.94 4.14 -11.52
C PHE A 104 -5.97 4.37 -10.41
N ASP A 105 -7.25 4.43 -10.73
CA ASP A 105 -8.34 4.59 -9.75
C ASP A 105 -8.40 3.40 -8.77
N VAL A 106 -8.11 2.18 -9.22
CA VAL A 106 -7.99 1.01 -8.33
C VAL A 106 -6.82 1.18 -7.37
N ILE A 107 -5.67 1.59 -7.85
CA ILE A 107 -4.49 1.86 -7.03
C ILE A 107 -4.75 3.04 -6.08
N GLY A 108 -5.39 4.09 -6.57
CA GLY A 108 -5.79 5.26 -5.79
C GLY A 108 -6.74 4.90 -4.65
N ARG A 109 -7.74 4.07 -4.89
CA ARG A 109 -8.66 3.58 -3.84
C ARG A 109 -7.90 2.76 -2.79
N GLN A 110 -6.99 1.89 -3.19
CA GLN A 110 -6.16 1.14 -2.24
C GLN A 110 -5.30 2.06 -1.36
N ILE A 111 -4.85 3.18 -1.90
CA ILE A 111 -4.10 4.20 -1.15
C ILE A 111 -5.05 4.97 -0.22
N GLU A 112 -6.20 5.41 -0.72
CA GLU A 112 -7.20 6.17 0.04
C GLU A 112 -7.85 5.32 1.14
N GLU A 113 -8.23 4.08 0.86
CA GLU A 113 -8.76 3.13 1.84
C GLU A 113 -7.75 2.83 2.94
N SER A 114 -6.46 2.81 2.59
CA SER A 114 -5.39 2.62 3.56
C SER A 114 -5.11 3.88 4.39
N SER A 115 -5.36 5.07 3.85
CA SER A 115 -5.14 6.35 4.53
C SER A 115 -6.35 6.81 5.34
N SER A 116 -7.56 6.46 4.90
CA SER A 116 -8.81 6.80 5.60
C SER A 116 -9.19 5.80 6.68
N ASN A 117 -8.54 4.65 6.72
CA ASN A 117 -8.75 3.66 7.75
C ASN A 117 -7.43 2.93 8.06
N PRO A 118 -6.57 3.49 8.95
CA PRO A 118 -5.46 2.74 9.50
C PRO A 118 -5.94 1.56 10.36
N GLN A 119 -7.19 1.51 10.61
CA GLN A 119 -8.04 0.42 10.97
C GLN A 119 -8.99 0.15 9.79
N ALA A 120 -8.62 -0.69 8.84
CA ALA A 120 -9.59 -1.69 8.48
C ALA A 120 -9.90 -2.34 9.82
N GLN A 121 -10.92 -1.85 10.48
CA GLN A 121 -11.56 -2.55 11.56
C GLN A 121 -12.02 -3.87 10.94
N ILE A 122 -11.15 -4.85 11.02
CA ILE A 122 -11.64 -6.20 11.11
C ILE A 122 -12.30 -6.17 12.49
N SER A 123 -13.50 -5.62 12.54
CA SER A 123 -14.31 -5.61 13.72
C SER A 123 -14.83 -7.02 13.86
N PHE A 124 -14.14 -7.82 14.61
CA PHE A 124 -14.69 -9.09 15.07
C PHE A 124 -15.77 -8.79 16.10
N SER A 125 -16.86 -9.52 16.02
CA SER A 125 -17.91 -9.48 17.01
C SER A 125 -17.82 -10.75 17.87
N GLU A 126 -18.14 -10.62 19.14
CA GLU A 126 -18.25 -11.80 20.01
C GLU A 126 -19.28 -12.79 19.45
N GLY A 127 -18.94 -14.07 19.43
CA GLY A 127 -19.76 -15.13 18.84
C GLY A 127 -19.60 -15.33 17.33
N GLU A 128 -18.74 -14.57 16.68
CA GLU A 128 -18.49 -14.68 15.23
C GLU A 128 -17.57 -15.85 14.90
N SER A 129 -17.90 -16.59 13.84
CA SER A 129 -17.04 -17.67 13.35
C SER A 129 -15.88 -17.13 12.55
N VAL A 130 -14.69 -17.59 12.87
CA VAL A 130 -13.44 -17.15 12.27
C VAL A 130 -12.53 -18.33 11.95
N MET A 131 -11.70 -18.18 10.94
CA MET A 131 -10.67 -19.13 10.57
C MET A 131 -9.28 -18.54 10.86
N ILE A 132 -8.42 -19.32 11.46
CA ILE A 132 -7.03 -18.95 11.70
C ILE A 132 -6.23 -19.15 10.41
N ILE A 133 -5.59 -18.08 9.92
CA ILE A 133 -4.86 -18.08 8.64
C ILE A 133 -3.35 -18.14 8.80
N ASP A 134 -2.84 -17.94 10.01
CA ASP A 134 -1.41 -17.97 10.29
C ASP A 134 -1.11 -18.51 11.71
N GLY A 135 0.06 -19.08 11.88
CA GLY A 135 0.56 -19.63 13.13
C GLY A 135 0.34 -21.14 13.29
N PRO A 136 0.56 -21.68 14.50
CA PRO A 136 0.47 -23.13 14.76
C PRO A 136 -0.95 -23.71 14.62
N PHE A 137 -1.97 -22.84 14.62
CA PHE A 137 -3.39 -23.21 14.47
C PHE A 137 -3.97 -22.86 13.10
N LYS A 138 -3.11 -22.68 12.11
CA LYS A 138 -3.53 -22.39 10.74
C LYS A 138 -4.53 -23.42 10.23
N ASN A 139 -5.60 -22.94 9.57
CA ASN A 139 -6.73 -23.72 9.07
C ASN A 139 -7.67 -24.32 10.15
N PHE A 140 -7.54 -23.89 11.39
CA PHE A 140 -8.52 -24.19 12.42
C PHE A 140 -9.62 -23.13 12.40
N ASN A 141 -10.85 -23.58 12.62
CA ASN A 141 -11.99 -22.69 12.82
C ASN A 141 -12.20 -22.46 14.31
N GLY A 142 -12.68 -21.30 14.64
CA GLY A 142 -12.98 -20.95 16.02
C GLY A 142 -14.09 -19.93 16.12
N THR A 143 -14.52 -19.66 17.34
CA THR A 143 -15.55 -18.66 17.65
C THR A 143 -14.92 -17.56 18.51
N VAL A 144 -15.17 -16.31 18.15
CA VAL A 144 -14.66 -15.16 18.90
C VAL A 144 -15.31 -15.10 20.29
N GLU A 145 -14.48 -15.12 21.32
CA GLU A 145 -14.90 -14.94 22.72
C GLU A 145 -14.84 -13.47 23.13
N GLU A 146 -13.73 -12.80 22.84
CA GLU A 146 -13.47 -11.44 23.27
C GLU A 146 -12.62 -10.71 22.22
N VAL A 147 -12.88 -9.44 22.03
CA VAL A 147 -12.13 -8.58 21.09
C VAL A 147 -11.45 -7.45 21.84
N ASN A 148 -10.13 -7.42 21.81
CA ASN A 148 -9.36 -6.32 22.36
C ASN A 148 -8.86 -5.40 21.24
N GLN A 149 -9.64 -4.39 20.92
CA GLN A 149 -9.33 -3.44 19.85
C GLN A 149 -8.10 -2.59 20.16
N GLU A 150 -7.84 -2.30 21.42
CA GLU A 150 -6.68 -1.49 21.82
C GLU A 150 -5.36 -2.20 21.56
N LYS A 151 -5.33 -3.51 21.77
CA LYS A 151 -4.15 -4.33 21.56
C LYS A 151 -4.09 -4.96 20.16
N GLY A 152 -5.17 -4.85 19.37
CA GLY A 152 -5.27 -5.50 18.05
C GLY A 152 -5.32 -7.01 18.14
N ARG A 153 -5.89 -7.55 19.21
CA ARG A 153 -5.98 -8.98 19.49
C ARG A 153 -7.41 -9.45 19.67
N VAL A 154 -7.62 -10.67 19.29
CA VAL A 154 -8.89 -11.36 19.42
C VAL A 154 -8.67 -12.70 20.14
N LYS A 155 -9.50 -12.97 21.13
CA LYS A 155 -9.52 -14.25 21.83
C LYS A 155 -10.56 -15.13 21.16
N VAL A 156 -10.13 -16.29 20.69
CA VAL A 156 -10.93 -17.21 19.91
C VAL A 156 -10.95 -18.57 20.58
N PHE A 157 -12.14 -19.15 20.75
CA PHE A 157 -12.28 -20.56 21.12
C PHE A 157 -11.98 -21.41 19.88
N VAL A 158 -10.86 -22.09 19.92
CA VAL A 158 -10.46 -23.07 18.90
C VAL A 158 -10.73 -24.45 19.38
N SER A 159 -11.40 -25.28 18.57
CA SER A 159 -11.61 -26.68 18.91
C SER A 159 -10.34 -27.47 18.69
N ILE A 160 -9.65 -27.80 19.78
CA ILE A 160 -8.44 -28.60 19.77
C ILE A 160 -8.78 -29.95 20.41
N PHE A 161 -8.66 -31.03 19.63
CA PHE A 161 -9.03 -32.41 20.06
C PHE A 161 -10.46 -32.52 20.64
N GLY A 162 -11.42 -31.79 20.06
CA GLY A 162 -12.81 -31.77 20.50
C GLY A 162 -13.07 -30.96 21.77
N ARG A 163 -12.10 -30.20 22.26
CA ARG A 163 -12.25 -29.29 23.40
C ARG A 163 -12.10 -27.83 22.98
N PRO A 164 -13.05 -26.97 23.31
CA PRO A 164 -12.91 -25.54 23.06
C PRO A 164 -11.81 -24.97 23.97
N THR A 165 -10.75 -24.48 23.34
CA THR A 165 -9.60 -23.89 24.04
C THR A 165 -9.48 -22.40 23.65
N PRO A 166 -9.52 -21.47 24.62
CA PRO A 166 -9.35 -20.05 24.32
C PRO A 166 -7.88 -19.77 23.97
N VAL A 167 -7.68 -19.20 22.78
CA VAL A 167 -6.36 -18.80 22.29
C VAL A 167 -6.42 -17.36 21.80
N GLU A 168 -5.42 -16.57 22.15
CA GLU A 168 -5.31 -15.17 21.74
C GLU A 168 -4.53 -15.07 20.43
N PHE A 169 -5.11 -14.39 19.43
CA PHE A 169 -4.53 -14.15 18.12
C PHE A 169 -4.45 -12.66 17.82
N ASP A 170 -3.48 -12.28 17.00
CA ASP A 170 -3.48 -10.96 16.39
C ASP A 170 -4.56 -10.90 15.28
N PHE A 171 -5.17 -9.73 15.06
CA PHE A 171 -6.19 -9.56 14.00
C PHE A 171 -5.70 -10.00 12.62
N ALA A 172 -4.39 -9.89 12.36
CA ALA A 172 -3.78 -10.32 11.11
C ALA A 172 -3.75 -11.85 10.94
N GLN A 173 -3.93 -12.63 12.00
CA GLN A 173 -3.88 -14.10 11.99
C GLN A 173 -5.25 -14.75 11.82
N VAL A 174 -6.32 -13.95 11.82
CA VAL A 174 -7.70 -14.44 11.85
C VAL A 174 -8.50 -13.80 10.71
N HIS A 175 -9.30 -14.62 10.03
CA HIS A 175 -10.17 -14.18 8.94
C HIS A 175 -11.62 -14.57 9.25
N LYS A 176 -12.57 -13.68 8.92
CA LYS A 176 -14.00 -14.00 9.05
C LYS A 176 -14.38 -15.10 8.08
N GLU A 177 -15.09 -16.09 8.59
CA GLU A 177 -15.73 -17.10 7.77
C GLU A 177 -17.10 -16.54 7.32
N ASN A 178 -17.21 -16.28 6.02
CA ASN A 178 -18.49 -15.84 5.42
C ASN A 178 -19.38 -17.04 5.16
#